data_2d6235ca341bca6506c1f03dbfb532b5
#
_entry.id   2d6235ca341bca6506c1f03dbfb532b5
#
_cell.length_a   1.000
_cell.length_b   1.000
_cell.length_c   1.000
_cell.angle_alpha   90.00
_cell.angle_beta   90.00
_cell.angle_gamma   90.00
#
_symmetry.space_group_name_H-M   'P 1'
#
loop_
_entity.id
_entity.type
_entity.pdbx_description
1 polymer ?
#
loop_
_entity_poly.entity_id
_entity_poly.type
_entity_poly.pdbx_seq_one_letter_code
_entity_poly.pdbx_strand_id
1 'polypeptide(L)'
;MVEGRTQEGFATVKNFLYREPKIFRELLQKISKATILYLKGQIAAGVCALQLFDTWCGELNLADYTAFVLPAVQEILEGLGGAVPVIYYTKASHHLLPAIVKAGANVLSVDWRVSLGELRKFAGPGVALQGNLDPTVLFAPKDKIRQTTLDIVGELAGLGHILNLGHGILQNTPVENAQLFIHTGQQAALSDAGQVAQSRF
;
A
#
# COMPACT_ATOMS: atom_id res chain seq x y z
N MET A 1 5.63 -18.75 2.82
CA MET A 1 5.71 -20.02 2.08
C MET A 1 7.14 -20.58 2.15
N VAL A 2 8.14 -20.05 1.44
CA VAL A 2 9.52 -20.58 1.41
C VAL A 2 10.21 -20.43 2.78
N GLU A 3 10.17 -19.27 3.42
CA GLU A 3 10.79 -19.03 4.73
C GLU A 3 10.09 -19.78 5.88
N GLY A 4 8.80 -20.05 5.75
CA GLY A 4 8.01 -20.78 6.75
C GLY A 4 7.69 -19.98 8.04
N ARG A 5 8.57 -19.09 8.46
CA ARG A 5 8.44 -18.15 9.58
C ARG A 5 9.04 -16.80 9.18
N THR A 6 8.58 -15.73 9.82
CA THR A 6 9.24 -14.42 9.72
C THR A 6 10.53 -14.48 10.54
N GLN A 7 11.66 -14.73 9.85
CA GLN A 7 13.00 -14.66 10.45
C GLN A 7 13.69 -13.38 9.98
N GLU A 8 14.64 -12.89 10.77
CA GLU A 8 15.43 -11.74 10.38
C GLU A 8 16.10 -11.95 9.02
N GLY A 9 15.89 -11.00 8.10
CA GLY A 9 16.56 -10.91 6.81
C GLY A 9 16.10 -11.89 5.74
N PHE A 10 15.12 -12.76 5.98
CA PHE A 10 14.58 -13.71 4.96
C PHE A 10 15.66 -14.49 4.21
N ALA A 11 16.63 -15.03 4.94
CA ALA A 11 17.83 -15.65 4.36
C ALA A 11 17.53 -16.84 3.47
N THR A 12 16.52 -17.66 3.80
CA THR A 12 16.15 -18.84 3.01
C THR A 12 15.58 -18.43 1.65
N VAL A 13 14.69 -17.45 1.61
CA VAL A 13 14.11 -16.92 0.37
C VAL A 13 15.18 -16.27 -0.50
N LYS A 14 16.06 -15.43 0.10
CA LYS A 14 17.14 -14.77 -0.63
C LYS A 14 18.15 -15.79 -1.18
N ASN A 15 18.52 -16.80 -0.40
CA ASN A 15 19.39 -17.88 -0.86
C ASN A 15 18.77 -18.64 -2.05
N PHE A 16 17.47 -18.94 -1.99
CA PHE A 16 16.74 -19.57 -3.10
C PHE A 16 16.74 -18.68 -4.34
N LEU A 17 16.43 -17.41 -4.19
CA LEU A 17 16.45 -16.42 -5.27
C LEU A 17 17.83 -16.37 -5.98
N TYR A 18 18.92 -16.36 -5.20
CA TYR A 18 20.26 -16.24 -5.77
C TYR A 18 20.80 -17.56 -6.37
N ARG A 19 20.50 -18.70 -5.78
CA ARG A 19 20.99 -19.99 -6.24
C ARG A 19 20.20 -20.56 -7.40
N GLU A 20 18.88 -20.36 -7.39
CA GLU A 20 17.97 -21.00 -8.35
C GLU A 20 17.02 -19.96 -8.98
N PRO A 21 17.55 -18.89 -9.62
CA PRO A 21 16.73 -17.76 -10.07
C PRO A 21 15.66 -18.16 -11.10
N LYS A 22 15.90 -19.19 -11.89
CA LYS A 22 14.91 -19.71 -12.86
C LYS A 22 13.73 -20.37 -12.13
N ILE A 23 14.03 -21.27 -11.19
CA ILE A 23 13.00 -21.96 -10.41
C ILE A 23 12.23 -20.97 -9.52
N PHE A 24 12.92 -19.96 -8.99
CA PHE A 24 12.28 -18.91 -8.22
C PHE A 24 11.27 -18.11 -9.06
N ARG A 25 11.61 -17.76 -10.32
CA ARG A 25 10.65 -17.11 -11.25
C ARG A 25 9.46 -18.01 -11.56
N GLU A 26 9.69 -19.32 -11.82
CA GLU A 26 8.61 -20.28 -12.05
C GLU A 26 7.66 -20.37 -10.85
N LEU A 27 8.20 -20.32 -9.62
CA LEU A 27 7.41 -20.27 -8.40
C LEU A 27 6.55 -19.00 -8.35
N LEU A 28 7.14 -17.82 -8.61
CA LEU A 28 6.41 -16.55 -8.64
C LEU A 28 5.30 -16.57 -9.70
N GLN A 29 5.57 -17.09 -10.90
CA GLN A 29 4.54 -17.24 -11.95
C GLN A 29 3.37 -18.14 -11.51
N LYS A 30 3.64 -19.24 -10.81
CA LYS A 30 2.58 -20.09 -10.26
C LYS A 30 1.75 -19.35 -9.23
N ILE A 31 2.40 -18.56 -8.35
CA ILE A 31 1.73 -17.74 -7.36
C ILE A 31 0.89 -16.66 -8.05
N SER A 32 1.44 -15.95 -9.05
CA SER A 32 0.71 -14.94 -9.83
C SER A 32 -0.55 -15.52 -10.45
N LYS A 33 -0.45 -16.66 -11.14
CA LYS A 33 -1.61 -17.33 -11.77
C LYS A 33 -2.68 -17.72 -10.75
N ALA A 34 -2.29 -18.28 -9.61
CA ALA A 34 -3.21 -18.63 -8.54
C ALA A 34 -3.88 -17.38 -7.96
N THR A 35 -3.12 -16.30 -7.74
CA THR A 35 -3.61 -15.03 -7.25
C THR A 35 -4.62 -14.41 -8.23
N ILE A 36 -4.34 -14.41 -9.53
CA ILE A 36 -5.26 -13.92 -10.57
C ILE A 36 -6.59 -14.68 -10.51
N LEU A 37 -6.55 -16.01 -10.45
CA LEU A 37 -7.77 -16.82 -10.37
C LEU A 37 -8.57 -16.52 -9.11
N TYR A 38 -7.89 -16.41 -7.97
CA TYR A 38 -8.53 -16.07 -6.69
C TYR A 38 -9.19 -14.68 -6.71
N LEU A 39 -8.47 -13.67 -7.20
CA LEU A 39 -8.99 -12.30 -7.28
C LEU A 39 -10.12 -12.17 -8.31
N LYS A 40 -10.07 -12.88 -9.44
CA LYS A 40 -11.20 -12.96 -10.39
C LYS A 40 -12.45 -13.58 -9.75
N GLY A 41 -12.28 -14.58 -8.88
CA GLY A 41 -13.38 -15.11 -8.09
C GLY A 41 -14.02 -14.07 -7.16
N GLN A 42 -13.20 -13.22 -6.52
CA GLN A 42 -13.71 -12.11 -5.70
C GLN A 42 -14.45 -11.06 -6.54
N ILE A 43 -13.93 -10.71 -7.73
CA ILE A 43 -14.59 -9.79 -8.66
C ILE A 43 -15.97 -10.37 -9.07
N ALA A 44 -16.02 -11.64 -9.44
CA ALA A 44 -17.26 -12.31 -9.79
C ALA A 44 -18.27 -12.36 -8.63
N ALA A 45 -17.80 -12.36 -7.39
CA ALA A 45 -18.63 -12.25 -6.19
C ALA A 45 -19.11 -10.82 -5.88
N GLY A 46 -18.69 -9.80 -6.66
CA GLY A 46 -19.24 -8.45 -6.60
C GLY A 46 -18.43 -7.46 -5.75
N VAL A 47 -17.11 -7.69 -5.52
CA VAL A 47 -16.27 -6.67 -4.86
C VAL A 47 -16.08 -5.46 -5.77
N CYS A 48 -16.03 -4.27 -5.18
CA CYS A 48 -15.85 -3.01 -5.92
C CYS A 48 -14.38 -2.54 -5.99
N ALA A 49 -13.49 -3.14 -5.21
CA ALA A 49 -12.05 -2.88 -5.22
C ALA A 49 -11.30 -4.08 -4.64
N LEU A 50 -10.02 -4.20 -4.97
CA LEU A 50 -9.12 -5.24 -4.46
C LEU A 50 -7.91 -4.59 -3.80
N GLN A 51 -7.32 -5.28 -2.81
CA GLN A 51 -6.02 -4.89 -2.28
C GLN A 51 -5.05 -6.08 -2.34
N LEU A 52 -3.95 -5.87 -3.05
CA LEU A 52 -2.82 -6.80 -3.13
C LEU A 52 -1.78 -6.41 -2.08
N PHE A 53 -1.49 -7.32 -1.14
CA PHE A 53 -0.54 -7.10 -0.06
C PHE A 53 0.84 -7.68 -0.38
N ASP A 54 1.85 -6.82 -0.38
CA ASP A 54 3.26 -7.20 -0.46
C ASP A 54 4.01 -6.71 0.78
N THR A 55 3.69 -7.32 1.91
CA THR A 55 4.14 -6.89 3.24
C THR A 55 5.66 -7.00 3.42
N TRP A 56 6.31 -7.88 2.67
CA TRP A 56 7.72 -8.21 2.88
C TRP A 56 8.64 -7.80 1.72
N CYS A 57 8.12 -7.10 0.71
CA CYS A 57 8.93 -6.64 -0.42
C CYS A 57 10.09 -5.74 0.00
N GLY A 58 9.92 -4.96 1.07
CA GLY A 58 10.96 -4.09 1.61
C GLY A 58 12.21 -4.81 2.14
N GLU A 59 12.17 -6.14 2.26
CA GLU A 59 13.35 -6.94 2.60
C GLU A 59 14.30 -7.15 1.41
N LEU A 60 13.85 -6.88 0.19
CA LEU A 60 14.67 -6.95 -1.02
C LEU A 60 15.32 -5.61 -1.33
N ASN A 61 16.49 -5.64 -1.97
CA ASN A 61 17.03 -4.45 -2.59
C ASN A 61 16.28 -4.10 -3.89
N LEU A 62 16.49 -2.91 -4.41
CA LEU A 62 15.80 -2.42 -5.62
C LEU A 62 16.04 -3.30 -6.85
N ALA A 63 17.26 -3.83 -7.03
CA ALA A 63 17.60 -4.66 -8.18
C ALA A 63 16.85 -5.99 -8.15
N ASP A 64 16.84 -6.67 -7.00
CA ASP A 64 16.14 -7.96 -6.83
C ASP A 64 14.62 -7.79 -6.93
N TYR A 65 14.06 -6.75 -6.30
CA TYR A 65 12.64 -6.43 -6.45
C TYR A 65 12.27 -6.22 -7.93
N THR A 66 13.04 -5.42 -8.65
CA THR A 66 12.79 -5.12 -10.06
C THR A 66 12.92 -6.35 -10.95
N ALA A 67 13.90 -7.23 -10.66
CA ALA A 67 14.16 -8.39 -11.48
C ALA A 67 13.18 -9.55 -11.25
N PHE A 68 12.62 -9.67 -10.05
CA PHE A 68 11.83 -10.85 -9.68
C PHE A 68 10.39 -10.50 -9.30
N VAL A 69 10.16 -9.52 -8.42
CA VAL A 69 8.84 -9.27 -7.85
C VAL A 69 8.00 -8.37 -8.75
N LEU A 70 8.57 -7.28 -9.26
CA LEU A 70 7.83 -6.34 -10.10
C LEU A 70 7.15 -7.01 -11.30
N PRO A 71 7.82 -7.91 -12.08
CA PRO A 71 7.14 -8.59 -13.19
C PRO A 71 5.96 -9.47 -12.75
N ALA A 72 6.07 -10.12 -11.58
CA ALA A 72 5.00 -10.94 -11.03
C ALA A 72 3.79 -10.10 -10.59
N VAL A 73 4.04 -8.92 -10.00
CA VAL A 73 2.98 -7.97 -9.64
C VAL A 73 2.30 -7.43 -10.89
N GLN A 74 3.08 -7.05 -11.91
CA GLN A 74 2.55 -6.58 -13.20
C GLN A 74 1.68 -7.66 -13.86
N GLU A 75 2.12 -8.93 -13.89
CA GLU A 75 1.33 -10.06 -14.40
C GLU A 75 -0.01 -10.19 -13.69
N ILE A 76 -0.04 -10.01 -12.34
CA ILE A 76 -1.29 -10.04 -11.59
C ILE A 76 -2.21 -8.89 -12.01
N LEU A 77 -1.71 -7.67 -12.02
CA LEU A 77 -2.53 -6.48 -12.33
C LEU A 77 -3.06 -6.51 -13.77
N GLU A 78 -2.24 -6.87 -14.74
CA GLU A 78 -2.64 -7.06 -16.15
C GLU A 78 -3.67 -8.19 -16.29
N GLY A 79 -3.45 -9.31 -15.57
CA GLY A 79 -4.34 -10.47 -15.58
C GLY A 79 -5.75 -10.19 -15.05
N LEU A 80 -5.92 -9.13 -14.24
CA LEU A 80 -7.24 -8.67 -13.76
C LEU A 80 -7.99 -7.81 -14.78
N GLY A 81 -7.31 -7.28 -15.80
CA GLY A 81 -7.93 -6.56 -16.93
C GLY A 81 -8.63 -5.25 -16.56
N GLY A 82 -8.31 -4.64 -15.42
CA GLY A 82 -8.90 -3.38 -15.00
C GLY A 82 -10.39 -3.45 -14.61
N ALA A 83 -10.91 -4.64 -14.32
CA ALA A 83 -12.32 -4.85 -13.99
C ALA A 83 -12.78 -4.08 -12.73
N VAL A 84 -11.89 -3.91 -11.75
CA VAL A 84 -12.07 -3.09 -10.55
C VAL A 84 -10.76 -2.40 -10.18
N PRO A 85 -10.78 -1.29 -9.43
CA PRO A 85 -9.55 -0.67 -8.94
C PRO A 85 -8.76 -1.62 -8.05
N VAL A 86 -7.42 -1.62 -8.22
CA VAL A 86 -6.51 -2.42 -7.39
C VAL A 86 -5.60 -1.51 -6.59
N ILE A 87 -5.57 -1.73 -5.29
CA ILE A 87 -4.65 -1.12 -4.33
C ILE A 87 -3.46 -2.05 -4.18
N TYR A 88 -2.25 -1.55 -4.42
CA TYR A 88 -1.02 -2.28 -4.17
C TYR A 88 -0.35 -1.77 -2.90
N TYR A 89 -0.35 -2.59 -1.84
CA TYR A 89 0.25 -2.27 -0.55
C TYR A 89 1.66 -2.81 -0.44
N THR A 90 2.59 -1.94 -0.02
CA THR A 90 3.99 -2.28 0.26
C THR A 90 4.44 -1.74 1.61
N LYS A 91 5.28 -2.50 2.33
CA LYS A 91 5.81 -2.14 3.65
C LYS A 91 7.33 -2.02 3.61
N ALA A 92 7.86 -1.05 4.38
CA ALA A 92 9.29 -0.77 4.48
C ALA A 92 9.97 -0.56 3.11
N SER A 93 9.24 0.04 2.16
CA SER A 93 9.53 0.04 0.73
C SER A 93 10.08 1.37 0.19
N HIS A 94 10.53 2.28 1.04
CA HIS A 94 11.03 3.61 0.64
C HIS A 94 12.07 3.51 -0.49
N HIS A 95 13.05 2.63 -0.36
CA HIS A 95 14.10 2.40 -1.36
C HIS A 95 13.61 1.73 -2.66
N LEU A 96 12.38 1.22 -2.68
CA LEU A 96 11.76 0.55 -3.84
C LEU A 96 10.81 1.46 -4.63
N LEU A 97 10.57 2.71 -4.19
CA LEU A 97 9.60 3.60 -4.83
C LEU A 97 9.78 3.73 -6.36
N PRO A 98 11.01 3.86 -6.92
CA PRO A 98 11.20 3.95 -8.36
C PRO A 98 10.70 2.73 -9.15
N ALA A 99 10.58 1.57 -8.50
CA ALA A 99 10.05 0.34 -9.10
C ALA A 99 8.57 0.13 -8.79
N ILE A 100 8.13 0.39 -7.55
CA ILE A 100 6.74 0.24 -7.12
C ILE A 100 5.77 1.05 -7.98
N VAL A 101 6.12 2.28 -8.33
CA VAL A 101 5.28 3.14 -9.17
C VAL A 101 5.09 2.59 -10.59
N LYS A 102 5.95 1.68 -11.02
CA LYS A 102 5.85 1.00 -12.33
C LYS A 102 4.99 -0.26 -12.28
N ALA A 103 4.47 -0.64 -11.13
CA ALA A 103 3.62 -1.83 -11.01
C ALA A 103 2.32 -1.71 -11.82
N GLY A 104 1.78 -0.50 -11.99
CA GLY A 104 0.55 -0.26 -12.77
C GLY A 104 -0.72 -0.34 -11.93
N ALA A 105 -0.63 -0.26 -10.60
CA ALA A 105 -1.80 -0.23 -9.71
C ALA A 105 -2.54 1.11 -9.78
N ASN A 106 -3.86 1.08 -9.55
CA ASN A 106 -4.69 2.29 -9.48
C ASN A 106 -4.41 3.11 -8.22
N VAL A 107 -4.05 2.42 -7.14
CA VAL A 107 -3.74 3.02 -5.84
C VAL A 107 -2.44 2.40 -5.31
N LEU A 108 -1.52 3.24 -4.86
CA LEU A 108 -0.33 2.80 -4.12
C LEU A 108 -0.54 3.03 -2.63
N SER A 109 -0.38 1.99 -1.85
CA SER A 109 -0.50 2.03 -0.39
C SER A 109 0.85 1.72 0.25
N VAL A 110 1.27 2.58 1.19
CA VAL A 110 2.58 2.48 1.84
C VAL A 110 2.46 2.60 3.35
N ASP A 111 3.49 2.13 4.04
CA ASP A 111 3.58 2.32 5.48
C ASP A 111 4.13 3.73 5.84
N TRP A 112 4.14 4.03 7.14
CA TRP A 112 4.51 5.34 7.69
C TRP A 112 5.97 5.77 7.48
N ARG A 113 6.82 4.90 6.96
CA ARG A 113 8.24 5.20 6.67
C ARG A 113 8.41 5.99 5.38
N VAL A 114 7.35 6.11 4.60
CA VAL A 114 7.33 6.86 3.33
C VAL A 114 6.45 8.09 3.52
N SER A 115 6.94 9.29 3.17
CA SER A 115 6.07 10.46 3.04
C SER A 115 5.15 10.29 1.82
N LEU A 116 3.87 10.55 1.98
CA LEU A 116 2.92 10.52 0.85
C LEU A 116 3.23 11.61 -0.17
N GLY A 117 3.71 12.77 0.29
CA GLY A 117 4.18 13.86 -0.58
C GLY A 117 5.41 13.45 -1.40
N GLU A 118 6.32 12.65 -0.85
CA GLU A 118 7.44 12.09 -1.59
C GLU A 118 6.97 11.05 -2.61
N LEU A 119 6.14 10.09 -2.18
CA LEU A 119 5.56 9.10 -3.08
C LEU A 119 4.82 9.75 -4.26
N ARG A 120 4.10 10.85 -4.02
CA ARG A 120 3.39 11.61 -5.05
C ARG A 120 4.31 12.09 -6.16
N LYS A 121 5.55 12.51 -5.83
CA LYS A 121 6.54 12.96 -6.83
C LYS A 121 6.94 11.81 -7.79
N PHE A 122 6.99 10.58 -7.30
CA PHE A 122 7.27 9.39 -8.12
C PHE A 122 6.04 8.89 -8.87
N ALA A 123 4.88 8.84 -8.21
CA ALA A 123 3.66 8.27 -8.78
C ALA A 123 2.97 9.17 -9.80
N GLY A 124 3.19 10.49 -9.73
CA GLY A 124 2.47 11.46 -10.54
C GLY A 124 0.99 11.62 -10.14
N PRO A 125 0.24 12.51 -10.80
CA PRO A 125 -1.12 12.88 -10.39
C PRO A 125 -2.19 11.83 -10.70
N GLY A 126 -1.91 10.89 -11.61
CA GLY A 126 -2.89 9.91 -12.10
C GLY A 126 -3.11 8.69 -11.20
N VAL A 127 -2.28 8.51 -10.16
CA VAL A 127 -2.35 7.38 -9.23
C VAL A 127 -2.84 7.87 -7.87
N ALA A 128 -3.86 7.24 -7.30
CA ALA A 128 -4.27 7.55 -5.92
C ALA A 128 -3.28 6.95 -4.91
N LEU A 129 -3.17 7.58 -3.74
CA LEU A 129 -2.29 7.13 -2.67
C LEU A 129 -3.11 6.76 -1.43
N GLN A 130 -2.73 5.67 -0.77
CA GLN A 130 -3.36 5.23 0.46
C GLN A 130 -2.36 5.18 1.61
N GLY A 131 -2.80 5.64 2.76
CA GLY A 131 -2.05 5.52 4.02
C GLY A 131 -2.08 6.84 4.80
N ASN A 132 -1.14 7.05 5.69
CA ASN A 132 -0.17 6.03 6.15
C ASN A 132 0.23 6.28 7.62
N LEU A 133 -0.80 6.57 8.46
CA LEU A 133 -0.53 6.81 9.89
C LEU A 133 0.17 5.59 10.51
N ASP A 134 1.25 5.82 11.27
CA ASP A 134 1.82 4.78 12.12
C ASP A 134 0.76 4.31 13.12
N PRO A 135 0.39 3.02 13.15
CA PRO A 135 -0.61 2.49 14.08
C PRO A 135 -0.27 2.77 15.55
N THR A 136 1.00 2.94 15.89
CA THR A 136 1.43 3.25 17.27
C THR A 136 1.05 4.66 17.71
N VAL A 137 0.81 5.59 16.79
CA VAL A 137 0.31 6.93 17.11
C VAL A 137 -1.07 6.86 17.78
N LEU A 138 -1.85 5.81 17.55
CA LEU A 138 -3.14 5.63 18.22
C LEU A 138 -3.03 5.35 19.73
N PHE A 139 -1.83 5.17 20.26
CA PHE A 139 -1.58 5.15 21.72
C PHE A 139 -1.20 6.53 22.30
N ALA A 140 -1.01 7.53 21.45
CA ALA A 140 -0.61 8.86 21.86
C ALA A 140 -1.79 9.66 22.45
N PRO A 141 -1.52 10.83 23.11
CA PRO A 141 -2.56 11.76 23.49
C PRO A 141 -3.41 12.20 22.29
N LYS A 142 -4.69 12.50 22.53
CA LYS A 142 -5.69 12.82 21.50
C LYS A 142 -5.26 13.96 20.57
N ASP A 143 -4.61 14.99 21.11
CA ASP A 143 -4.14 16.12 20.30
C ASP A 143 -3.04 15.70 19.30
N LYS A 144 -2.15 14.77 19.71
CA LYS A 144 -1.14 14.22 18.81
C LYS A 144 -1.78 13.40 17.69
N ILE A 145 -2.79 12.60 17.99
CA ILE A 145 -3.53 11.81 17.00
C ILE A 145 -4.17 12.75 15.98
N ARG A 146 -4.90 13.79 16.46
CA ARG A 146 -5.52 14.77 15.58
C ARG A 146 -4.52 15.47 14.67
N GLN A 147 -3.46 16.02 15.28
CA GLN A 147 -2.46 16.78 14.51
C GLN A 147 -1.80 15.90 13.45
N THR A 148 -1.33 14.69 13.81
CA THR A 148 -0.68 13.80 12.85
C THR A 148 -1.64 13.36 11.74
N THR A 149 -2.93 13.16 12.06
CA THR A 149 -3.95 12.84 11.05
C THR A 149 -4.13 14.00 10.06
N LEU A 150 -4.21 15.23 10.56
CA LEU A 150 -4.34 16.44 9.71
C LEU A 150 -3.08 16.67 8.86
N ASP A 151 -1.90 16.44 9.41
CA ASP A 151 -0.64 16.55 8.69
C ASP A 151 -0.63 15.61 7.48
N ILE A 152 -1.03 14.34 7.67
CA ILE A 152 -1.10 13.33 6.60
C ILE A 152 -2.14 13.72 5.53
N VAL A 153 -3.32 14.17 5.93
CA VAL A 153 -4.35 14.63 4.98
C VAL A 153 -3.84 15.83 4.19
N GLY A 154 -3.16 16.77 4.86
CA GLY A 154 -2.60 17.97 4.25
C GLY A 154 -1.47 17.72 3.25
N GLU A 155 -0.70 16.62 3.39
CA GLU A 155 0.39 16.28 2.44
C GLU A 155 -0.09 16.15 0.98
N LEU A 156 -1.33 15.71 0.77
CA LEU A 156 -1.86 15.46 -0.57
C LEU A 156 -2.91 16.47 -1.03
N ALA A 157 -3.39 17.35 -0.13
CA ALA A 157 -4.30 18.45 -0.45
C ALA A 157 -5.45 18.07 -1.43
N GLY A 158 -6.15 16.96 -1.17
CA GLY A 158 -7.27 16.49 -2.00
C GLY A 158 -6.88 15.78 -3.30
N LEU A 159 -5.61 15.51 -3.54
CA LEU A 159 -5.12 14.86 -4.75
C LEU A 159 -5.18 13.31 -4.67
N GLY A 160 -6.37 12.74 -4.64
CA GLY A 160 -6.56 11.28 -4.69
C GLY A 160 -5.92 10.57 -3.49
N HIS A 161 -6.39 10.89 -2.27
CA HIS A 161 -5.94 10.30 -1.02
C HIS A 161 -7.00 9.40 -0.39
N ILE A 162 -6.60 8.22 0.04
CA ILE A 162 -7.37 7.32 0.89
C ILE A 162 -6.68 7.29 2.25
N LEU A 163 -7.23 8.00 3.23
CA LEU A 163 -6.67 8.00 4.58
C LEU A 163 -6.76 6.60 5.20
N ASN A 164 -5.64 6.08 5.64
CA ASN A 164 -5.54 4.78 6.28
C ASN A 164 -4.37 4.74 7.26
N LEU A 165 -4.33 3.70 8.09
CA LEU A 165 -3.12 3.34 8.83
C LEU A 165 -2.07 2.78 7.87
N GLY A 166 -0.80 2.97 8.19
CA GLY A 166 0.31 2.43 7.40
C GLY A 166 0.50 0.92 7.57
N HIS A 167 -0.21 0.27 8.49
CA HIS A 167 -0.28 -1.17 8.70
C HIS A 167 -1.50 -1.53 9.54
N GLY A 168 -1.70 -2.83 9.84
CA GLY A 168 -2.81 -3.27 10.68
C GLY A 168 -2.81 -2.61 12.06
N ILE A 169 -4.01 -2.32 12.56
CA ILE A 169 -4.22 -1.79 13.91
C ILE A 169 -3.72 -2.79 14.97
N LEU A 170 -3.15 -2.29 16.05
CA LEU A 170 -2.61 -3.13 17.12
C LEU A 170 -3.73 -3.57 18.09
N GLN A 171 -3.63 -4.78 18.59
CA GLN A 171 -4.67 -5.43 19.43
C GLN A 171 -5.12 -4.58 20.62
N ASN A 172 -4.20 -3.86 21.26
CA ASN A 172 -4.48 -3.06 22.46
C ASN A 172 -4.79 -1.59 22.14
N THR A 173 -5.08 -1.24 20.90
CA THR A 173 -5.41 0.12 20.52
C THR A 173 -6.73 0.55 21.17
N PRO A 174 -6.78 1.69 21.90
CA PRO A 174 -8.02 2.21 22.44
C PRO A 174 -9.02 2.51 21.30
N VAL A 175 -10.24 1.99 21.43
CA VAL A 175 -11.29 2.14 20.40
C VAL A 175 -11.60 3.63 20.13
N GLU A 176 -11.67 4.44 21.21
CA GLU A 176 -11.91 5.87 21.13
C GLU A 176 -10.81 6.61 20.33
N ASN A 177 -9.57 6.14 20.36
CA ASN A 177 -8.48 6.73 19.59
C ASN A 177 -8.57 6.38 18.11
N ALA A 178 -8.97 5.14 17.79
CA ALA A 178 -9.26 4.75 16.43
C ALA A 178 -10.45 5.54 15.85
N GLN A 179 -11.51 5.73 16.63
CA GLN A 179 -12.65 6.58 16.26
C GLN A 179 -12.23 8.03 16.04
N LEU A 180 -11.37 8.57 16.91
CA LEU A 180 -10.85 9.92 16.77
C LEU A 180 -10.09 10.12 15.46
N PHE A 181 -9.23 9.16 15.09
CA PHE A 181 -8.52 9.16 13.80
C PHE A 181 -9.50 9.24 12.62
N ILE A 182 -10.52 8.37 12.61
CA ILE A 182 -11.53 8.33 11.55
C ILE A 182 -12.29 9.65 11.46
N HIS A 183 -12.82 10.13 12.59
CA HIS A 183 -13.61 11.38 12.63
C HIS A 183 -12.78 12.59 12.22
N THR A 184 -11.51 12.66 12.64
CA THR A 184 -10.61 13.77 12.26
C THR A 184 -10.40 13.79 10.74
N GLY A 185 -10.16 12.63 10.13
CA GLY A 185 -10.00 12.51 8.68
C GLY A 185 -11.27 12.86 7.90
N GLN A 186 -12.44 12.43 8.38
CA GLN A 186 -13.74 12.76 7.78
C GLN A 186 -14.03 14.26 7.82
N GLN A 187 -13.76 14.92 8.95
CA GLN A 187 -13.95 16.37 9.10
C GLN A 187 -13.02 17.18 8.19
N ALA A 188 -11.75 16.76 8.08
CA ALA A 188 -10.79 17.39 7.18
C ALA A 188 -11.25 17.31 5.72
N ALA A 189 -11.70 16.13 5.27
CA ALA A 189 -12.18 15.93 3.90
C ALA A 189 -13.43 16.78 3.57
N LEU A 190 -14.32 17.01 4.54
CA LEU A 190 -15.50 17.86 4.36
C LEU A 190 -15.13 19.34 4.25
N SER A 191 -14.13 19.81 5.01
CA SER A 191 -13.65 21.20 4.93
C SER A 191 -13.00 21.49 3.57
N ASP A 192 -12.21 20.58 3.05
CA ASP A 192 -11.58 20.72 1.73
C ASP A 192 -12.60 20.72 0.59
N ALA A 193 -13.62 19.85 0.67
CA ALA A 193 -14.70 19.82 -0.31
C ALA A 193 -15.50 21.14 -0.35
N GLY A 194 -15.70 21.78 0.83
CA GLY A 194 -16.33 23.08 0.93
C GLY A 194 -15.53 24.21 0.30
N GLN A 195 -14.21 24.20 0.45
CA GLN A 195 -13.32 25.20 -0.16
C GLN A 195 -13.23 25.06 -1.69
N VAL A 196 -13.15 23.82 -2.20
CA VAL A 196 -13.15 23.56 -3.64
C VAL A 196 -14.46 23.96 -4.32
N ALA A 197 -15.59 23.79 -3.64
CA ALA A 197 -16.89 24.24 -4.15
C ALA A 197 -17.01 25.78 -4.23
N GLN A 198 -16.42 26.50 -3.26
CA GLN A 198 -16.42 27.96 -3.24
C GLN A 198 -15.44 28.60 -4.24
N SER A 199 -14.37 27.91 -4.64
CA SER A 199 -13.38 28.42 -5.62
C SER A 199 -13.80 28.26 -7.09
N ARG A 200 -14.95 27.62 -7.34
CA ARG A 200 -15.51 27.40 -8.71
C ARG A 200 -16.61 28.39 -9.09
N PHE A 201 -16.90 29.38 -8.24
CA PHE A 201 -17.78 30.50 -8.48
C PHE A 201 -17.00 31.79 -8.37
#